data_b93e4a8a6755972aa96ba181497da338
#
_entry.id   b93e4a8a6755972aa96ba181497da338
#
_cell.length_a   1.000
_cell.length_b   1.000
_cell.length_c   1.000
_cell.angle_alpha   90.00
_cell.angle_beta   90.00
_cell.angle_gamma   90.00
#
_symmetry.space_group_name_H-M   'P 1'
#
loop_
_entity.id
_entity.type
_entity.pdbx_description
1 polymer ?
#
loop_
_entity_poly.entity_id
_entity_poly.type
_entity_poly.pdbx_seq_one_letter_code
_entity_poly.pdbx_strand_id
1 'polypeptide(L)'
;LAGSRPPPTGDATSLIGPDDPPVFTVVNGESRVPLLLVCDHASRAFPKAMGSLGLDEDALNRHIAYDIGAADVTLMLAERLGVTAVLCGYSRLMIDCNRAPGDPHSILEVSDGIVVPGNVGLTSAQQEARAEDIHWPYHHAVEQNLARLRRSGPEPALFSIHSFTPTLNGEDRYWDIGVLWNRDPRLAVPLIKILREHDHLHVGDNQPYSGREIAYTIDLHAGAAGLANCAVEIRQDHCDTQDEAARWAVLLGDALARILQTTDSLHRVAYF
;
A
#
# COMPACT_ATOMS: atom_id res chain seq x y z
N LEU A 1 -13.65 -20.30 7.98
CA LEU A 1 -13.25 -21.38 7.07
C LEU A 1 -12.99 -20.72 5.70
N ALA A 2 -11.74 -20.30 5.47
CA ALA A 2 -11.28 -19.88 4.16
C ALA A 2 -11.24 -21.13 3.28
N GLY A 3 -12.10 -21.18 2.26
CA GLY A 3 -12.09 -22.23 1.27
C GLY A 3 -10.78 -22.18 0.48
N SER A 4 -9.98 -23.23 0.60
CA SER A 4 -8.82 -23.47 -0.26
C SER A 4 -9.31 -23.56 -1.71
N ARG A 5 -8.90 -22.62 -2.55
CA ARG A 5 -9.17 -22.62 -3.99
C ARG A 5 -8.45 -23.82 -4.64
N PRO A 6 -9.08 -24.55 -5.59
CA PRO A 6 -8.39 -25.58 -6.35
C PRO A 6 -7.25 -24.98 -7.21
N PRO A 7 -6.20 -25.72 -7.50
CA PRO A 7 -5.12 -25.25 -8.38
C PRO A 7 -5.66 -24.92 -9.78
N PRO A 8 -5.05 -23.93 -10.47
CA PRO A 8 -5.50 -23.51 -11.79
C PRO A 8 -5.40 -24.67 -12.79
N THR A 9 -6.50 -24.92 -13.48
CA THR A 9 -6.57 -25.86 -14.60
C THR A 9 -6.54 -25.06 -15.90
N GLY A 10 -5.40 -25.04 -16.57
CA GLY A 10 -5.26 -24.53 -17.93
C GLY A 10 -3.95 -23.78 -18.14
N ASP A 11 -3.29 -24.03 -19.27
CA ASP A 11 -2.10 -23.36 -19.81
C ASP A 11 -2.38 -21.86 -20.13
N ALA A 12 -2.71 -21.06 -19.14
CA ALA A 12 -2.64 -19.60 -19.28
C ALA A 12 -1.16 -19.24 -19.09
N THR A 13 -0.49 -18.87 -20.18
CA THR A 13 0.84 -18.27 -20.11
C THR A 13 0.78 -17.05 -19.19
N SER A 14 1.60 -17.06 -18.12
CA SER A 14 1.70 -15.93 -17.18
C SER A 14 1.97 -14.63 -17.95
N LEU A 15 1.37 -13.54 -17.50
CA LEU A 15 1.64 -12.19 -18.01
C LEU A 15 3.06 -11.74 -17.67
N ILE A 16 3.66 -12.33 -16.62
CA ILE A 16 4.97 -12.00 -16.10
C ILE A 16 6.00 -12.93 -16.73
N GLY A 17 6.90 -12.37 -17.50
CA GLY A 17 8.02 -13.09 -18.12
C GLY A 17 9.26 -13.16 -17.23
N PRO A 18 10.27 -13.96 -17.61
CA PRO A 18 11.49 -14.14 -16.81
C PRO A 18 12.34 -12.86 -16.69
N ASP A 19 12.19 -11.94 -17.61
CA ASP A 19 12.92 -10.66 -17.65
C ASP A 19 12.10 -9.49 -17.10
N ASP A 20 10.92 -9.74 -16.55
CA ASP A 20 10.09 -8.73 -15.94
C ASP A 20 10.50 -8.48 -14.48
N PRO A 21 10.22 -7.29 -13.92
CA PRO A 21 10.42 -7.05 -12.51
C PRO A 21 9.66 -8.06 -11.63
N PRO A 22 10.15 -8.34 -10.41
CA PRO A 22 9.43 -9.22 -9.49
C PRO A 22 8.07 -8.60 -9.12
N VAL A 23 7.06 -9.44 -8.91
CA VAL A 23 5.70 -9.02 -8.56
C VAL A 23 5.67 -8.23 -7.24
N PHE A 24 6.56 -8.57 -6.34
CA PHE A 24 6.74 -7.86 -5.08
C PHE A 24 8.19 -7.91 -4.63
N THR A 25 8.57 -7.00 -3.74
CA THR A 25 9.86 -7.01 -3.06
C THR A 25 9.65 -7.07 -1.56
N VAL A 26 10.42 -7.93 -0.88
CA VAL A 26 10.45 -8.00 0.59
C VAL A 26 11.80 -7.46 1.06
N VAL A 27 11.74 -6.43 1.90
CA VAL A 27 12.91 -5.82 2.55
C VAL A 27 12.95 -6.25 4.01
N ASN A 28 14.15 -6.51 4.54
CA ASN A 28 14.36 -6.96 5.93
C ASN A 28 13.49 -8.17 6.30
N GLY A 29 13.38 -9.17 5.42
CA GLY A 29 12.51 -10.35 5.58
C GLY A 29 12.79 -11.19 6.84
N GLU A 30 13.96 -11.03 7.47
CA GLU A 30 14.34 -11.74 8.70
C GLU A 30 14.09 -10.90 9.98
N SER A 31 13.60 -9.67 9.85
CA SER A 31 13.29 -8.82 11.01
C SER A 31 12.28 -9.49 11.94
N ARG A 32 12.47 -9.25 13.25
CA ARG A 32 11.54 -9.71 14.31
C ARG A 32 10.80 -8.55 14.97
N VAL A 33 11.03 -7.33 14.52
CA VAL A 33 10.29 -6.17 15.02
C VAL A 33 8.81 -6.35 14.66
N PRO A 34 7.86 -6.26 15.62
CA PRO A 34 6.46 -6.60 15.39
C PRO A 34 5.71 -5.46 14.67
N LEU A 35 6.21 -5.09 13.50
CA LEU A 35 5.62 -4.13 12.57
C LEU A 35 5.92 -4.60 11.15
N LEU A 36 4.89 -4.64 10.30
CA LEU A 36 5.01 -4.85 8.87
C LEU A 36 4.62 -3.57 8.15
N LEU A 37 5.49 -3.09 7.25
CA LEU A 37 5.17 -2.03 6.32
C LEU A 37 4.68 -2.63 5.00
N VAL A 38 3.71 -1.99 4.37
CA VAL A 38 3.26 -2.33 3.01
C VAL A 38 3.15 -1.08 2.15
N CYS A 39 3.42 -1.22 0.85
CA CYS A 39 3.21 -0.18 -0.14
C CYS A 39 2.58 -0.81 -1.38
N ASP A 40 1.26 -0.67 -1.50
CA ASP A 40 0.44 -1.30 -2.55
C ASP A 40 0.73 -0.71 -3.93
N HIS A 41 1.10 0.58 -3.99
CA HIS A 41 1.29 1.35 -5.21
C HIS A 41 2.74 1.84 -5.38
N ALA A 42 3.70 0.97 -5.05
CA ALA A 42 5.11 1.30 -5.00
C ALA A 42 5.78 1.46 -6.38
N SER A 43 5.15 1.02 -7.45
CA SER A 43 5.80 0.93 -8.77
C SER A 43 4.88 1.39 -9.90
N ARG A 44 5.49 1.94 -10.95
CA ARG A 44 4.84 2.23 -12.23
C ARG A 44 5.19 1.23 -13.34
N ALA A 45 5.80 0.10 -12.99
CA ALA A 45 6.21 -0.90 -13.95
C ALA A 45 5.02 -1.68 -14.53
N PHE A 46 5.22 -2.19 -15.74
CA PHE A 46 4.30 -3.07 -16.44
C PHE A 46 5.07 -4.31 -16.92
N PRO A 47 4.40 -5.48 -17.03
CA PRO A 47 4.99 -6.61 -17.75
C PRO A 47 5.31 -6.23 -19.19
N LYS A 48 6.45 -6.67 -19.71
CA LYS A 48 6.88 -6.35 -21.10
C LYS A 48 5.80 -6.73 -22.13
N ALA A 49 5.09 -7.82 -21.89
CA ALA A 49 4.00 -8.29 -22.74
C ALA A 49 2.81 -7.32 -22.81
N MET A 50 2.65 -6.45 -21.79
CA MET A 50 1.56 -5.49 -21.69
C MET A 50 1.94 -4.08 -22.19
N GLY A 51 3.24 -3.85 -22.45
CA GLY A 51 3.76 -2.51 -22.80
C GLY A 51 3.39 -1.48 -21.74
N SER A 52 2.99 -0.27 -22.18
CA SER A 52 2.53 0.81 -21.29
C SER A 52 0.99 0.89 -21.17
N LEU A 53 0.27 -0.16 -21.50
CA LEU A 53 -1.19 -0.17 -21.65
C LEU A 53 -1.71 0.89 -22.67
N GLY A 54 -0.83 1.36 -23.58
CA GLY A 54 -1.14 2.40 -24.56
C GLY A 54 -1.03 3.83 -24.03
N LEU A 55 -0.47 4.02 -22.84
CA LEU A 55 -0.19 5.32 -22.23
C LEU A 55 1.17 5.85 -22.66
N ASP A 56 1.31 7.18 -22.70
CA ASP A 56 2.58 7.86 -22.88
C ASP A 56 3.36 8.04 -21.56
N GLU A 57 4.61 8.47 -21.64
CA GLU A 57 5.48 8.67 -20.48
C GLU A 57 4.96 9.76 -19.53
N ASP A 58 4.28 10.78 -20.04
CA ASP A 58 3.73 11.84 -19.21
C ASP A 58 2.63 11.30 -18.30
N ALA A 59 1.74 10.46 -18.84
CA ALA A 59 0.69 9.78 -18.04
C ALA A 59 1.29 8.79 -17.03
N LEU A 60 2.34 8.04 -17.43
CA LEU A 60 3.01 7.07 -16.55
C LEU A 60 3.79 7.70 -15.40
N ASN A 61 4.16 8.96 -15.51
CA ASN A 61 4.82 9.74 -14.46
C ASN A 61 3.84 10.39 -13.49
N ARG A 62 2.52 10.24 -13.70
CA ARG A 62 1.49 10.81 -12.85
C ARG A 62 1.02 9.83 -11.76
N HIS A 63 0.37 10.38 -10.75
CA HIS A 63 -0.26 9.66 -9.64
C HIS A 63 -1.28 8.58 -10.05
N ILE A 64 -1.72 8.59 -11.30
CA ILE A 64 -2.62 7.54 -11.82
C ILE A 64 -1.94 6.18 -11.91
N ALA A 65 -0.62 6.15 -12.15
CA ALA A 65 0.14 4.92 -12.35
C ALA A 65 0.71 4.34 -11.04
N TYR A 66 1.09 5.19 -10.10
CA TYR A 66 1.70 4.81 -8.81
C TYR A 66 1.62 5.97 -7.81
N ASP A 67 1.90 5.68 -6.55
CA ASP A 67 1.95 6.69 -5.50
C ASP A 67 3.36 7.28 -5.43
N ILE A 68 3.53 8.50 -5.97
CA ILE A 68 4.84 9.17 -6.09
C ILE A 68 5.45 9.35 -4.69
N GLY A 69 6.72 8.95 -4.52
CA GLY A 69 7.47 9.04 -3.27
C GLY A 69 7.15 7.96 -2.22
N ALA A 70 6.00 7.26 -2.30
CA ALA A 70 5.60 6.28 -1.30
C ALA A 70 6.59 5.11 -1.15
N ALA A 71 7.16 4.63 -2.26
CA ALA A 71 8.16 3.57 -2.24
C ALA A 71 9.45 4.01 -1.52
N ASP A 72 9.95 5.21 -1.81
CA ASP A 72 11.17 5.75 -1.19
C ASP A 72 10.97 5.95 0.31
N VAL A 73 9.85 6.54 0.73
CA VAL A 73 9.48 6.65 2.15
C VAL A 73 9.43 5.28 2.81
N THR A 74 8.80 4.27 2.17
CA THR A 74 8.67 2.92 2.72
C THR A 74 10.03 2.26 2.90
N LEU A 75 10.91 2.33 1.91
CA LEU A 75 12.25 1.74 1.97
C LEU A 75 13.11 2.37 3.05
N MET A 76 13.15 3.71 3.10
CA MET A 76 13.93 4.46 4.10
C MET A 76 13.38 4.23 5.53
N LEU A 77 12.06 4.14 5.67
CA LEU A 77 11.41 3.85 6.94
C LEU A 77 11.70 2.41 7.40
N ALA A 78 11.68 1.44 6.48
CA ALA A 78 12.02 0.05 6.76
C ALA A 78 13.49 -0.10 7.22
N GLU A 79 14.41 0.61 6.58
CA GLU A 79 15.82 0.64 6.96
C GLU A 79 15.99 1.28 8.34
N ARG A 80 15.39 2.47 8.58
CA ARG A 80 15.49 3.20 9.83
C ARG A 80 15.00 2.41 11.04
N LEU A 81 13.89 1.72 10.92
CA LEU A 81 13.29 0.93 12.00
C LEU A 81 13.78 -0.52 12.05
N GLY A 82 14.50 -0.98 11.04
CA GLY A 82 14.87 -2.38 10.90
C GLY A 82 13.68 -3.34 10.77
N VAL A 83 12.56 -2.87 10.19
CA VAL A 83 11.31 -3.62 10.07
C VAL A 83 11.15 -4.24 8.68
N THR A 84 10.35 -5.30 8.60
CA THR A 84 10.00 -5.89 7.31
C THR A 84 9.07 -4.97 6.52
N ALA A 85 9.34 -4.84 5.22
CA ALA A 85 8.44 -4.16 4.28
C ALA A 85 8.14 -5.05 3.07
N VAL A 86 6.90 -4.97 2.55
CA VAL A 86 6.46 -5.62 1.31
C VAL A 86 5.96 -4.53 0.37
N LEU A 87 6.57 -4.42 -0.81
CA LEU A 87 6.25 -3.43 -1.83
C LEU A 87 5.74 -4.14 -3.09
N CYS A 88 4.62 -3.67 -3.67
CA CYS A 88 4.13 -4.16 -4.94
C CYS A 88 5.03 -3.71 -6.09
N GLY A 89 5.34 -4.63 -7.01
CA GLY A 89 6.29 -4.40 -8.11
C GLY A 89 5.66 -3.82 -9.38
N TYR A 90 4.33 -3.73 -9.47
CA TYR A 90 3.63 -3.28 -10.67
C TYR A 90 2.67 -2.12 -10.42
N SER A 91 2.40 -1.38 -11.51
CA SER A 91 1.49 -0.24 -11.50
C SER A 91 0.06 -0.65 -11.10
N ARG A 92 -0.59 0.20 -10.30
CA ARG A 92 -2.02 0.07 -9.97
C ARG A 92 -2.94 0.05 -11.19
N LEU A 93 -2.47 0.54 -12.36
CA LEU A 93 -3.21 0.46 -13.61
C LEU A 93 -3.28 -0.96 -14.17
N MET A 94 -2.36 -1.85 -13.80
CA MET A 94 -2.49 -3.28 -14.13
C MET A 94 -3.63 -3.92 -13.34
N ILE A 95 -3.58 -3.77 -12.03
CA ILE A 95 -4.62 -4.09 -11.07
C ILE A 95 -4.27 -3.39 -9.75
N ASP A 96 -5.25 -2.70 -9.15
CA ASP A 96 -5.05 -2.02 -7.86
C ASP A 96 -5.03 -3.03 -6.72
N CYS A 97 -3.84 -3.26 -6.13
CA CYS A 97 -3.68 -4.18 -5.02
C CYS A 97 -4.39 -3.71 -3.73
N ASN A 98 -4.76 -2.44 -3.62
CA ASN A 98 -5.56 -1.93 -2.51
C ASN A 98 -7.07 -1.93 -2.82
N ARG A 99 -7.51 -2.83 -3.70
CA ARG A 99 -8.94 -3.10 -4.02
C ARG A 99 -9.19 -4.60 -4.08
N ALA A 100 -10.41 -5.01 -3.78
CA ALA A 100 -10.80 -6.41 -3.99
C ALA A 100 -10.82 -6.72 -5.49
N PRO A 101 -10.33 -7.90 -5.93
CA PRO A 101 -10.53 -8.33 -7.31
C PRO A 101 -12.03 -8.37 -7.64
N GLY A 102 -12.38 -7.80 -8.80
CA GLY A 102 -13.77 -7.66 -9.22
C GLY A 102 -14.48 -6.39 -8.73
N ASP A 103 -13.83 -5.59 -7.87
CA ASP A 103 -14.28 -4.22 -7.62
C ASP A 103 -14.15 -3.40 -8.92
N PRO A 104 -15.17 -2.60 -9.30
CA PRO A 104 -15.09 -1.76 -10.50
C PRO A 104 -13.88 -0.82 -10.55
N HIS A 105 -13.30 -0.49 -9.40
CA HIS A 105 -12.13 0.37 -9.29
C HIS A 105 -10.81 -0.42 -9.23
N SER A 106 -10.84 -1.76 -9.30
CA SER A 106 -9.61 -2.57 -9.25
C SER A 106 -8.80 -2.49 -10.56
N ILE A 107 -9.47 -2.30 -11.70
CA ILE A 107 -8.83 -2.09 -13.02
C ILE A 107 -9.59 -0.96 -13.72
N LEU A 108 -9.05 0.25 -13.66
CA LEU A 108 -9.72 1.43 -14.19
C LEU A 108 -9.53 1.56 -15.71
N GLU A 109 -10.62 1.75 -16.46
CA GLU A 109 -10.58 2.16 -17.87
C GLU A 109 -10.24 3.65 -18.03
N VAL A 110 -10.60 4.46 -17.03
CA VAL A 110 -10.31 5.90 -16.97
C VAL A 110 -9.82 6.27 -15.58
N SER A 111 -8.70 6.96 -15.48
CA SER A 111 -8.13 7.45 -14.22
C SER A 111 -7.77 8.92 -14.38
N ASP A 112 -8.31 9.77 -13.50
CA ASP A 112 -8.13 11.25 -13.52
C ASP A 112 -8.32 11.85 -14.94
N GLY A 113 -9.40 11.47 -15.62
CA GLY A 113 -9.74 11.93 -16.96
C GLY A 113 -8.91 11.34 -18.11
N ILE A 114 -7.92 10.49 -17.81
CA ILE A 114 -7.09 9.80 -18.82
C ILE A 114 -7.64 8.41 -19.07
N VAL A 115 -7.95 8.12 -20.34
CA VAL A 115 -8.31 6.77 -20.78
C VAL A 115 -7.07 5.88 -20.76
N VAL A 116 -7.20 4.68 -20.19
CA VAL A 116 -6.17 3.63 -20.20
C VAL A 116 -6.51 2.61 -21.30
N PRO A 117 -5.94 2.73 -22.52
CA PRO A 117 -6.42 1.95 -23.67
C PRO A 117 -6.35 0.44 -23.44
N GLY A 118 -5.31 -0.05 -22.77
CA GLY A 118 -5.12 -1.46 -22.46
C GLY A 118 -6.05 -2.01 -21.38
N ASN A 119 -6.94 -1.18 -20.81
CA ASN A 119 -7.93 -1.59 -19.81
C ASN A 119 -9.36 -1.57 -20.39
N VAL A 120 -9.56 -0.94 -21.55
CA VAL A 120 -10.90 -0.81 -22.13
C VAL A 120 -11.41 -2.15 -22.60
N GLY A 121 -12.60 -2.54 -22.12
CA GLY A 121 -13.30 -3.74 -22.59
C GLY A 121 -12.65 -5.06 -22.21
N LEU A 122 -11.91 -5.13 -21.10
CA LEU A 122 -11.31 -6.38 -20.62
C LEU A 122 -12.37 -7.44 -20.31
N THR A 123 -12.14 -8.66 -20.79
CA THR A 123 -12.93 -9.82 -20.40
C THR A 123 -12.64 -10.22 -18.96
N SER A 124 -13.57 -10.94 -18.31
CA SER A 124 -13.36 -11.48 -16.96
C SER A 124 -12.10 -12.36 -16.86
N ALA A 125 -11.80 -13.13 -17.91
CA ALA A 125 -10.59 -13.97 -17.95
C ALA A 125 -9.30 -13.13 -17.95
N GLN A 126 -9.29 -11.98 -18.63
CA GLN A 126 -8.14 -11.06 -18.63
C GLN A 126 -7.98 -10.36 -17.29
N GLN A 127 -9.07 -9.97 -16.65
CA GLN A 127 -9.03 -9.40 -15.29
C GLN A 127 -8.54 -10.44 -14.27
N GLU A 128 -9.03 -11.68 -14.37
CA GLU A 128 -8.59 -12.80 -13.52
C GLU A 128 -7.11 -13.12 -13.70
N ALA A 129 -6.60 -13.13 -14.94
CA ALA A 129 -5.16 -13.33 -15.18
C ALA A 129 -4.29 -12.28 -14.49
N ARG A 130 -4.71 -11.00 -14.49
CA ARG A 130 -3.99 -9.95 -13.75
C ARG A 130 -4.06 -10.16 -12.23
N ALA A 131 -5.19 -10.62 -11.71
CA ALA A 131 -5.32 -10.92 -10.30
C ALA A 131 -4.44 -12.11 -9.89
N GLU A 132 -4.39 -13.17 -10.69
CA GLU A 132 -3.56 -14.36 -10.43
C GLU A 132 -2.05 -14.03 -10.49
N ASP A 133 -1.63 -13.21 -11.44
CA ASP A 133 -0.20 -12.95 -11.65
C ASP A 133 0.35 -11.82 -10.79
N ILE A 134 -0.48 -10.88 -10.31
CA ILE A 134 -0.02 -9.70 -9.58
C ILE A 134 -0.66 -9.60 -8.20
N HIS A 135 -2.01 -9.53 -8.13
CA HIS A 135 -2.72 -9.25 -6.90
C HIS A 135 -2.51 -10.33 -5.84
N TRP A 136 -2.81 -11.59 -6.17
CA TRP A 136 -2.70 -12.69 -5.21
C TRP A 136 -1.27 -12.96 -4.75
N PRO A 137 -0.25 -12.98 -5.62
CA PRO A 137 1.14 -13.13 -5.16
C PRO A 137 1.59 -12.04 -4.20
N TYR A 138 1.21 -10.77 -4.45
CA TYR A 138 1.49 -9.68 -3.53
C TYR A 138 0.81 -9.89 -2.17
N HIS A 139 -0.49 -10.17 -2.14
CA HIS A 139 -1.23 -10.40 -0.90
C HIS A 139 -0.75 -11.65 -0.14
N HIS A 140 -0.36 -12.71 -0.83
CA HIS A 140 0.27 -13.87 -0.20
C HIS A 140 1.59 -13.50 0.48
N ALA A 141 2.40 -12.62 -0.14
CA ALA A 141 3.65 -12.16 0.49
C ALA A 141 3.36 -11.35 1.77
N VAL A 142 2.35 -10.49 1.78
CA VAL A 142 1.92 -9.76 2.98
C VAL A 142 1.47 -10.73 4.07
N GLU A 143 0.59 -11.69 3.74
CA GLU A 143 0.09 -12.72 4.67
C GLU A 143 1.23 -13.56 5.27
N GLN A 144 2.15 -14.04 4.42
CA GLN A 144 3.29 -14.87 4.86
C GLN A 144 4.20 -14.12 5.84
N ASN A 145 4.47 -12.83 5.58
CA ASN A 145 5.30 -12.01 6.46
C ASN A 145 4.60 -11.67 7.78
N LEU A 146 3.30 -11.37 7.77
CA LEU A 146 2.51 -11.25 9.01
C LEU A 146 2.52 -12.55 9.81
N ALA A 147 2.27 -13.69 9.18
CA ALA A 147 2.28 -15.00 9.83
C ALA A 147 3.67 -15.34 10.41
N ARG A 148 4.76 -14.96 9.71
CA ARG A 148 6.13 -15.13 10.21
C ARG A 148 6.37 -14.28 11.46
N LEU A 149 6.00 -12.99 11.44
CA LEU A 149 6.15 -12.08 12.57
C LEU A 149 5.36 -12.57 13.80
N ARG A 150 4.11 -13.01 13.61
CA ARG A 150 3.28 -13.60 14.67
C ARG A 150 3.91 -14.82 15.34
N ARG A 151 4.60 -15.65 14.58
CA ARG A 151 5.34 -16.80 15.13
C ARG A 151 6.62 -16.41 15.87
N SER A 152 7.14 -15.22 15.61
CA SER A 152 8.46 -14.78 16.11
C SER A 152 8.40 -14.00 17.41
N GLY A 153 7.22 -13.52 17.84
CA GLY A 153 7.11 -12.64 18.99
C GLY A 153 5.69 -12.11 19.24
N PRO A 154 5.56 -10.91 19.75
CA PRO A 154 4.27 -10.24 19.97
C PRO A 154 3.50 -10.06 18.65
N GLU A 155 2.17 -9.86 18.75
CA GLU A 155 1.33 -9.61 17.57
C GLU A 155 1.84 -8.39 16.81
N PRO A 156 2.08 -8.48 15.50
CA PRO A 156 2.56 -7.36 14.71
C PRO A 156 1.45 -6.35 14.42
N ALA A 157 1.85 -5.09 14.26
CA ALA A 157 1.00 -4.08 13.63
C ALA A 157 1.25 -4.07 12.11
N LEU A 158 0.25 -3.62 11.33
CA LEU A 158 0.35 -3.40 9.90
C LEU A 158 0.24 -1.90 9.59
N PHE A 159 1.21 -1.37 8.86
CA PHE A 159 1.27 0.03 8.48
C PHE A 159 1.41 0.18 6.96
N SER A 160 0.42 0.77 6.30
CA SER A 160 0.44 0.99 4.85
C SER A 160 0.87 2.41 4.52
N ILE A 161 1.72 2.57 3.51
CA ILE A 161 2.25 3.85 3.06
C ILE A 161 1.74 4.12 1.64
N HIS A 162 1.05 5.25 1.51
CA HIS A 162 0.54 5.80 0.27
C HIS A 162 0.92 7.27 0.11
N SER A 163 0.67 7.83 -1.07
CA SER A 163 0.75 9.25 -1.33
C SER A 163 -0.38 9.71 -2.25
N PHE A 164 -0.82 10.96 -2.06
CA PHE A 164 -1.92 11.53 -2.82
C PHE A 164 -1.52 12.82 -3.55
N THR A 165 -2.16 13.09 -4.69
CA THR A 165 -1.92 14.30 -5.48
C THR A 165 -2.37 15.55 -4.72
N PRO A 166 -1.61 16.66 -4.77
CA PRO A 166 -1.97 17.93 -4.10
C PRO A 166 -3.25 18.55 -4.66
N THR A 167 -3.61 18.22 -5.91
CA THR A 167 -4.83 18.72 -6.56
C THR A 167 -5.58 17.56 -7.20
N LEU A 168 -6.88 17.46 -7.00
CA LEU A 168 -7.74 16.46 -7.65
C LEU A 168 -9.01 17.13 -8.19
N ASN A 169 -9.35 16.88 -9.46
CA ASN A 169 -10.51 17.49 -10.12
C ASN A 169 -10.53 19.04 -10.06
N GLY A 170 -9.34 19.68 -10.00
CA GLY A 170 -9.19 21.13 -9.90
C GLY A 170 -9.35 21.70 -8.49
N GLU A 171 -9.49 20.87 -7.48
CA GLU A 171 -9.58 21.27 -6.07
C GLU A 171 -8.26 20.98 -5.34
N ASP A 172 -7.71 21.98 -4.67
CA ASP A 172 -6.51 21.85 -3.85
C ASP A 172 -6.80 21.09 -2.56
N ARG A 173 -5.86 20.24 -2.16
CA ARG A 173 -5.94 19.44 -0.95
C ARG A 173 -5.07 20.05 0.15
N TYR A 174 -5.71 20.34 1.26
CA TYR A 174 -5.11 21.11 2.36
C TYR A 174 -4.11 20.32 3.21
N TRP A 175 -4.31 18.99 3.35
CA TRP A 175 -3.52 18.19 4.28
C TRP A 175 -2.14 17.86 3.71
N ASP A 176 -1.12 17.90 4.58
CA ASP A 176 0.24 17.45 4.25
C ASP A 176 0.36 15.94 4.39
N ILE A 177 -0.37 15.37 5.37
CA ILE A 177 -0.49 13.94 5.60
C ILE A 177 -1.89 13.59 6.12
N GLY A 178 -2.45 12.51 5.62
CA GLY A 178 -3.63 11.85 6.18
C GLY A 178 -3.28 10.58 6.93
N VAL A 179 -3.96 10.29 8.03
CA VAL A 179 -3.92 8.98 8.70
C VAL A 179 -5.28 8.34 8.52
N LEU A 180 -5.29 7.20 7.83
CA LEU A 180 -6.50 6.48 7.44
C LEU A 180 -6.66 5.26 8.33
N TRP A 181 -7.84 5.11 8.92
CA TRP A 181 -8.20 3.99 9.78
C TRP A 181 -9.69 3.73 9.77
N ASN A 182 -10.08 2.48 10.01
CA ASN A 182 -11.48 2.07 10.01
C ASN A 182 -12.03 2.01 11.45
N ARG A 183 -11.72 0.97 12.20
CA ARG A 183 -12.27 0.72 13.54
C ARG A 183 -11.21 0.71 14.63
N ASP A 184 -10.00 0.28 14.31
CA ASP A 184 -8.92 0.09 15.28
C ASP A 184 -8.16 1.40 15.56
N PRO A 185 -8.29 2.01 16.74
CA PRO A 185 -7.63 3.28 17.06
C PRO A 185 -6.19 3.12 17.56
N ARG A 186 -5.72 1.88 17.83
CA ARG A 186 -4.48 1.63 18.60
C ARG A 186 -3.22 2.18 17.95
N LEU A 187 -3.15 2.20 16.63
CA LEU A 187 -2.02 2.77 15.88
C LEU A 187 -2.32 4.19 15.39
N ALA A 188 -3.50 4.40 14.82
CA ALA A 188 -3.88 5.66 14.18
C ALA A 188 -3.97 6.84 15.16
N VAL A 189 -4.68 6.67 16.27
CA VAL A 189 -4.90 7.79 17.22
C VAL A 189 -3.61 8.29 17.86
N PRO A 190 -2.72 7.42 18.37
CA PRO A 190 -1.40 7.87 18.83
C PRO A 190 -0.57 8.54 17.74
N LEU A 191 -0.59 8.01 16.50
CA LEU A 191 0.13 8.59 15.38
C LEU A 191 -0.36 10.00 15.05
N ILE A 192 -1.68 10.19 14.91
CA ILE A 192 -2.28 11.52 14.69
C ILE A 192 -1.86 12.50 15.78
N LYS A 193 -1.89 12.06 17.06
CA LYS A 193 -1.50 12.90 18.18
C LYS A 193 -0.03 13.34 18.08
N ILE A 194 0.88 12.42 17.78
CA ILE A 194 2.31 12.72 17.66
C ILE A 194 2.57 13.63 16.47
N LEU A 195 1.96 13.36 15.30
CA LEU A 195 2.12 14.21 14.12
C LEU A 195 1.62 15.64 14.36
N ARG A 196 0.55 15.81 15.13
CA ARG A 196 0.01 17.12 15.52
C ARG A 196 0.84 17.87 16.56
N GLU A 197 1.88 17.26 17.14
CA GLU A 197 2.90 17.97 17.94
C GLU A 197 3.78 18.89 17.06
N HIS A 198 3.73 18.72 15.73
CA HIS A 198 4.43 19.54 14.75
C HIS A 198 3.47 20.63 14.18
N ASP A 199 3.51 21.83 14.73
CA ASP A 199 2.58 22.93 14.42
C ASP A 199 2.50 23.31 12.93
N HIS A 200 3.52 22.95 12.15
CA HIS A 200 3.59 23.24 10.71
C HIS A 200 2.90 22.18 9.84
N LEU A 201 2.43 21.07 10.41
CA LEU A 201 1.79 19.98 9.67
C LEU A 201 0.27 20.05 9.76
N HIS A 202 -0.38 19.97 8.60
CA HIS A 202 -1.82 19.80 8.49
C HIS A 202 -2.15 18.30 8.43
N VAL A 203 -2.48 17.73 9.59
CA VAL A 203 -2.72 16.30 9.75
C VAL A 203 -4.20 15.96 9.64
N GLY A 204 -4.57 15.24 8.59
CA GLY A 204 -5.92 14.73 8.36
C GLY A 204 -6.20 13.45 9.17
N ASP A 205 -7.34 13.42 9.86
CA ASP A 205 -7.89 12.23 10.48
C ASP A 205 -8.97 11.66 9.55
N ASN A 206 -8.69 10.56 8.86
CA ASN A 206 -9.50 10.06 7.76
C ASN A 206 -9.75 11.13 6.68
N GLN A 207 -8.71 11.88 6.31
CA GLN A 207 -8.69 12.89 5.27
C GLN A 207 -7.35 12.84 4.53
N PRO A 208 -7.28 13.07 3.20
CA PRO A 208 -8.38 13.36 2.27
C PRO A 208 -9.23 12.15 1.93
N TYR A 209 -8.85 10.97 2.37
CA TYR A 209 -9.58 9.72 2.22
C TYR A 209 -9.88 9.10 3.57
N SER A 210 -10.89 8.23 3.63
CA SER A 210 -11.28 7.52 4.85
C SER A 210 -10.91 6.05 4.78
N GLY A 211 -10.24 5.53 5.81
CA GLY A 211 -10.00 4.09 5.97
C GLY A 211 -11.28 3.26 6.12
N ARG A 212 -12.43 3.91 6.30
CA ARG A 212 -13.75 3.24 6.30
C ARG A 212 -14.24 2.92 4.88
N GLU A 213 -13.67 3.55 3.87
CA GLU A 213 -14.10 3.46 2.47
C GLU A 213 -13.02 2.82 1.59
N ILE A 214 -11.75 3.13 1.86
CA ILE A 214 -10.63 2.72 1.02
C ILE A 214 -9.46 2.21 1.87
N ALA A 215 -9.49 0.96 2.29
CA ALA A 215 -8.42 0.39 3.10
C ALA A 215 -8.32 -1.13 2.94
N TYR A 216 -8.52 -1.64 1.72
CA TYR A 216 -8.63 -3.07 1.45
C TYR A 216 -7.47 -3.87 2.04
N THR A 217 -6.22 -3.49 1.77
CA THR A 217 -5.04 -4.25 2.22
C THR A 217 -4.97 -4.34 3.75
N ILE A 218 -5.14 -3.22 4.47
CA ILE A 218 -5.07 -3.23 5.94
C ILE A 218 -6.28 -3.93 6.57
N ASP A 219 -7.47 -3.80 5.98
CA ASP A 219 -8.67 -4.48 6.47
C ASP A 219 -8.59 -5.99 6.26
N LEU A 220 -8.13 -6.43 5.07
CA LEU A 220 -7.98 -7.84 4.72
C LEU A 220 -7.00 -8.57 5.64
N HIS A 221 -5.81 -8.00 5.83
CA HIS A 221 -4.70 -8.68 6.50
C HIS A 221 -4.64 -8.42 8.01
N ALA A 222 -5.00 -7.23 8.44
CA ALA A 222 -4.88 -6.84 9.84
C ALA A 222 -6.26 -6.66 10.52
N GLY A 223 -7.17 -5.91 9.92
CA GLY A 223 -8.50 -5.69 10.49
C GLY A 223 -9.26 -6.98 10.73
N ALA A 224 -9.29 -7.89 9.76
CA ALA A 224 -9.92 -9.21 9.88
C ALA A 224 -9.26 -10.11 10.95
N ALA A 225 -7.97 -9.91 11.23
CA ALA A 225 -7.21 -10.66 12.22
C ALA A 225 -7.15 -9.99 13.61
N GLY A 226 -7.77 -8.81 13.78
CA GLY A 226 -7.72 -8.03 15.02
C GLY A 226 -6.35 -7.47 15.36
N LEU A 227 -5.48 -7.30 14.35
CA LEU A 227 -4.15 -6.70 14.48
C LEU A 227 -4.28 -5.18 14.37
N ALA A 228 -3.46 -4.45 15.15
CA ALA A 228 -3.40 -3.00 15.06
C ALA A 228 -2.95 -2.57 13.66
N ASN A 229 -3.63 -1.57 13.09
CA ASN A 229 -3.36 -1.15 11.71
C ASN A 229 -3.76 0.32 11.46
N CYS A 230 -3.11 0.94 10.51
CA CYS A 230 -3.57 2.14 9.81
C CYS A 230 -2.79 2.32 8.50
N ALA A 231 -3.26 3.21 7.66
CA ALA A 231 -2.51 3.69 6.50
C ALA A 231 -2.18 5.17 6.65
N VAL A 232 -1.14 5.63 5.97
CA VAL A 232 -0.86 7.04 5.77
C VAL A 232 -0.91 7.38 4.29
N GLU A 233 -1.36 8.60 4.03
CA GLU A 233 -1.37 9.26 2.74
C GLU A 233 -0.53 10.53 2.85
N ILE A 234 0.63 10.57 2.21
CA ILE A 234 1.50 11.75 2.19
C ILE A 234 1.20 12.56 0.93
N ARG A 235 1.07 13.89 1.04
CA ARG A 235 0.88 14.71 -0.15
C ARG A 235 2.13 14.66 -1.02
N GLN A 236 1.99 14.33 -2.30
CA GLN A 236 3.07 13.97 -3.20
C GLN A 236 4.17 15.02 -3.36
N ASP A 237 3.78 16.30 -3.42
CA ASP A 237 4.70 17.44 -3.49
C ASP A 237 5.54 17.63 -2.20
N HIS A 238 5.34 16.79 -1.19
CA HIS A 238 6.12 16.75 0.03
C HIS A 238 6.98 15.48 0.16
N CYS A 239 6.94 14.58 -0.83
CA CYS A 239 7.73 13.34 -0.82
C CYS A 239 8.24 12.91 -2.20
N ASP A 240 8.17 13.80 -3.22
CA ASP A 240 8.57 13.49 -4.61
C ASP A 240 10.08 13.54 -4.84
N THR A 241 10.86 14.02 -3.86
CA THR A 241 12.33 13.98 -3.87
C THR A 241 12.87 13.04 -2.78
N GLN A 242 14.08 12.53 -2.98
CA GLN A 242 14.72 11.66 -1.98
C GLN A 242 14.94 12.36 -0.63
N ASP A 243 15.28 13.66 -0.64
CA ASP A 243 15.46 14.43 0.59
C ASP A 243 14.14 14.61 1.36
N GLU A 244 13.04 14.78 0.67
CA GLU A 244 11.72 14.88 1.28
C GLU A 244 11.22 13.53 1.78
N ALA A 245 11.37 12.48 0.98
CA ALA A 245 11.08 11.11 1.42
C ALA A 245 11.87 10.74 2.67
N ALA A 246 13.16 11.12 2.75
CA ALA A 246 14.00 10.91 3.93
C ALA A 246 13.47 11.67 5.17
N ARG A 247 12.99 12.91 4.99
CA ARG A 247 12.36 13.67 6.10
C ARG A 247 11.11 12.99 6.63
N TRP A 248 10.25 12.49 5.75
CA TRP A 248 9.07 11.71 6.15
C TRP A 248 9.45 10.39 6.83
N ALA A 249 10.46 9.69 6.33
CA ALA A 249 10.95 8.47 6.96
C ALA A 249 11.49 8.71 8.38
N VAL A 250 12.15 9.86 8.62
CA VAL A 250 12.58 10.27 9.96
C VAL A 250 11.36 10.56 10.84
N LEU A 251 10.45 11.40 10.40
CA LEU A 251 9.28 11.83 11.17
C LEU A 251 8.37 10.64 11.55
N LEU A 252 8.01 9.82 10.57
CA LEU A 252 7.19 8.63 10.78
C LEU A 252 7.95 7.58 11.60
N GLY A 253 9.25 7.44 11.36
CA GLY A 253 10.09 6.50 12.11
C GLY A 253 10.15 6.82 13.59
N ASP A 254 10.34 8.09 13.96
CA ASP A 254 10.37 8.53 15.36
C ASP A 254 8.98 8.36 16.02
N ALA A 255 7.91 8.68 15.29
CA ALA A 255 6.54 8.48 15.76
C ALA A 255 6.22 7.00 16.00
N LEU A 256 6.51 6.14 15.03
CA LEU A 256 6.26 4.69 15.14
C LEU A 256 7.13 4.04 16.23
N ALA A 257 8.41 4.41 16.34
CA ALA A 257 9.28 3.91 17.40
C ALA A 257 8.73 4.26 18.79
N ARG A 258 8.22 5.49 18.97
CA ARG A 258 7.58 5.93 20.22
C ARG A 258 6.31 5.11 20.51
N ILE A 259 5.46 4.87 19.49
CA ILE A 259 4.22 4.10 19.65
C ILE A 259 4.52 2.65 20.01
N LEU A 260 5.45 2.00 19.29
CA LEU A 260 5.86 0.62 19.55
C LEU A 260 6.37 0.41 20.98
N GLN A 261 7.02 1.40 21.59
CA GLN A 261 7.56 1.32 22.94
C GLN A 261 6.55 1.65 24.04
N THR A 262 5.52 2.44 23.74
CA THR A 262 4.64 3.02 24.79
C THR A 262 3.22 2.48 24.75
N THR A 263 2.85 1.67 23.74
CA THR A 263 1.47 1.21 23.53
C THR A 263 1.36 -0.31 23.68
N ASP A 264 1.27 -0.80 24.91
CA ASP A 264 1.15 -2.25 25.20
C ASP A 264 -0.01 -2.94 24.48
N SER A 265 -1.13 -2.24 24.26
CA SER A 265 -2.30 -2.78 23.55
C SER A 265 -2.06 -3.00 22.06
N LEU A 266 -1.02 -2.38 21.47
CA LEU A 266 -0.67 -2.51 20.07
C LEU A 266 -0.39 -3.97 19.67
N HIS A 267 0.22 -4.71 20.60
CA HIS A 267 0.69 -6.08 20.37
C HIS A 267 -0.27 -7.15 20.89
N ARG A 268 -1.58 -6.88 20.81
CA ARG A 268 -2.64 -7.82 21.22
C ARG A 268 -3.68 -7.93 20.11
N VAL A 269 -4.28 -9.09 19.98
CA VAL A 269 -5.49 -9.25 19.14
C VAL A 269 -6.65 -8.53 19.82
N ALA A 270 -7.31 -7.63 19.09
CA ALA A 270 -8.52 -6.95 19.54
C ALA A 270 -9.43 -6.64 18.34
N TYR A 271 -10.73 -6.76 18.55
CA TYR A 271 -11.76 -6.47 17.54
C TYR A 271 -12.62 -5.29 18.03
N PHE A 272 -12.85 -4.30 17.17
CA PHE A 272 -13.55 -3.06 17.46
C PHE A 272 -14.83 -2.91 16.64
#